data_98e8d3537c04dbaa3587b1db8a2b97f5
#
_entry.id   98e8d3537c04dbaa3587b1db8a2b97f5
#
_cell.length_a   1.000
_cell.length_b   1.000
_cell.length_c   1.000
_cell.angle_alpha   90.00
_cell.angle_beta   90.00
_cell.angle_gamma   90.00
#
_symmetry.space_group_name_H-M   'P 1'
#
loop_
_entity.id
_entity.type
_entity.pdbx_description
1 polymer ?
#
loop_
_entity_poly.entity_id
_entity_poly.type
_entity_poly.pdbx_seq_one_letter_code
_entity_poly.pdbx_strand_id
1 'polypeptide(L)'
;MATKKVIVAPTKDEITNKYADYCLMHGHKPASVYKFSKENGFEEADFYKYFASFDVLERDFFTEMFNHTMETLEQSPTYNSFGGVEKLSAFYFTFFELATANRSFIVYMLDEGAFKNLQKLAPLRKEFIAYAEAILEKPINIENRRADKAQGTALREAAWMQFLSIFRFWVKDTSPGFEKTDIYIEKSVKASADLVYNTPLKSLVDLGKFIWKEKFTV
;
A
#
# COMPACT_ATOMS: atom_id res chain seq x y z
N MET A 1 15.11 40.93 -29.61
CA MET A 1 13.81 40.22 -29.51
C MET A 1 14.03 39.08 -28.54
N ALA A 2 13.40 39.15 -27.36
CA ALA A 2 13.50 38.09 -26.36
C ALA A 2 12.63 36.91 -26.82
N THR A 3 13.25 35.77 -27.08
CA THR A 3 12.55 34.52 -27.42
C THR A 3 11.70 34.12 -26.23
N LYS A 4 10.38 34.21 -26.38
CA LYS A 4 9.41 33.76 -25.36
C LYS A 4 9.63 32.26 -25.18
N LYS A 5 10.25 31.85 -24.06
CA LYS A 5 10.44 30.46 -23.70
C LYS A 5 9.04 29.84 -23.58
N VAL A 6 8.70 28.94 -24.47
CA VAL A 6 7.42 28.19 -24.37
C VAL A 6 7.56 27.37 -23.09
N ILE A 7 6.86 27.77 -22.04
CA ILE A 7 6.76 27.00 -20.80
C ILE A 7 5.76 25.89 -21.12
N VAL A 8 6.28 24.69 -21.32
CA VAL A 8 5.44 23.48 -21.43
C VAL A 8 4.90 23.20 -20.02
N ALA A 9 3.58 23.05 -19.89
CA ALA A 9 2.98 22.69 -18.62
C ALA A 9 3.52 21.33 -18.15
N PRO A 10 3.96 21.20 -16.88
CA PRO A 10 4.50 19.96 -16.38
C PRO A 10 3.42 18.88 -16.28
N THR A 11 3.80 17.63 -16.43
CA THR A 11 2.95 16.47 -16.14
C THR A 11 2.76 16.29 -14.64
N LYS A 12 1.79 15.44 -14.27
CA LYS A 12 1.57 15.02 -12.86
C LYS A 12 2.84 14.46 -12.23
N ASP A 13 3.53 13.58 -12.94
CA ASP A 13 4.74 12.90 -12.48
C ASP A 13 5.91 13.89 -12.33
N GLU A 14 6.06 14.81 -13.27
CA GLU A 14 7.09 15.86 -13.16
C GLU A 14 6.89 16.74 -11.94
N ILE A 15 5.65 17.10 -11.61
CA ILE A 15 5.34 17.86 -10.39
C ILE A 15 5.67 17.04 -9.15
N THR A 16 5.27 15.77 -9.12
CA THR A 16 5.53 14.85 -8.00
C THR A 16 7.02 14.65 -7.78
N ASN A 17 7.79 14.41 -8.84
CA ASN A 17 9.24 14.25 -8.76
C ASN A 17 9.94 15.51 -8.26
N LYS A 18 9.58 16.70 -8.80
CA LYS A 18 10.11 17.98 -8.31
C LYS A 18 9.80 18.24 -6.84
N TYR A 19 8.60 17.84 -6.40
CA TYR A 19 8.21 17.95 -5.00
C TYR A 19 9.02 17.01 -4.11
N ALA A 20 9.21 15.76 -4.53
CA ALA A 20 10.03 14.80 -3.81
C ALA A 20 11.49 15.30 -3.68
N ASP A 21 12.08 15.75 -4.78
CA ASP A 21 13.44 16.34 -4.80
C ASP A 21 13.54 17.54 -3.85
N TYR A 22 12.55 18.45 -3.89
CA TYR A 22 12.55 19.60 -2.98
C TYR A 22 12.54 19.16 -1.51
N CYS A 23 11.65 18.27 -1.14
CA CYS A 23 11.52 17.77 0.23
C CYS A 23 12.81 17.08 0.71
N LEU A 24 13.41 16.25 -0.15
CA LEU A 24 14.64 15.52 0.18
C LEU A 24 15.87 16.45 0.28
N MET A 25 15.96 17.45 -0.59
CA MET A 25 17.09 18.38 -0.56
C MET A 25 17.00 19.37 0.61
N HIS A 26 15.81 19.79 1.02
CA HIS A 26 15.64 20.82 2.04
C HIS A 26 15.20 20.26 3.41
N GLY A 27 14.78 19.00 3.51
CA GLY A 27 14.29 18.40 4.74
C GLY A 27 12.92 18.92 5.21
N HIS A 28 12.23 19.70 4.40
CA HIS A 28 10.90 20.24 4.69
C HIS A 28 10.08 20.47 3.41
N LYS A 29 8.76 20.57 3.56
CA LYS A 29 7.85 20.93 2.46
C LYS A 29 8.09 22.37 1.96
N PRO A 30 7.80 22.63 0.68
CA PRO A 30 7.78 24.01 0.18
C PRO A 30 6.82 24.90 1.00
N ALA A 31 7.19 26.16 1.21
CA ALA A 31 6.38 27.08 2.01
C ALA A 31 5.00 27.37 1.40
N SER A 32 4.88 27.31 0.08
CA SER A 32 3.61 27.46 -0.65
C SER A 32 3.71 26.85 -2.04
N VAL A 33 2.55 26.52 -2.64
CA VAL A 33 2.47 26.08 -4.04
C VAL A 33 3.01 27.15 -4.97
N TYR A 34 2.71 28.43 -4.70
CA TYR A 34 3.20 29.54 -5.50
C TYR A 34 4.74 29.57 -5.55
N LYS A 35 5.41 29.53 -4.38
CA LYS A 35 6.87 29.53 -4.31
C LYS A 35 7.47 28.33 -5.03
N PHE A 36 6.92 27.16 -4.75
CA PHE A 36 7.35 25.90 -5.39
C PHE A 36 7.24 25.95 -6.92
N SER A 37 6.12 26.44 -7.44
CA SER A 37 5.91 26.56 -8.88
C SER A 37 6.90 27.52 -9.53
N LYS A 38 7.12 28.69 -8.92
CA LYS A 38 8.08 29.67 -9.44
C LYS A 38 9.52 29.17 -9.43
N GLU A 39 9.96 28.50 -8.37
CA GLU A 39 11.29 27.90 -8.26
C GLU A 39 11.49 26.76 -9.28
N ASN A 40 10.43 26.07 -9.66
CA ASN A 40 10.46 24.95 -10.61
C ASN A 40 10.06 25.31 -12.05
N GLY A 41 9.81 26.60 -12.34
CA GLY A 41 9.62 27.11 -13.69
C GLY A 41 8.28 26.75 -14.34
N PHE A 42 7.21 26.62 -13.55
CA PHE A 42 5.85 26.41 -14.05
C PHE A 42 4.85 27.33 -13.33
N GLU A 43 3.63 27.41 -13.84
CA GLU A 43 2.61 28.27 -13.24
C GLU A 43 1.87 27.54 -12.11
N GLU A 44 1.50 28.27 -11.05
CA GLU A 44 0.75 27.71 -9.90
C GLU A 44 -0.54 27.00 -10.34
N ALA A 45 -1.20 27.52 -11.37
CA ALA A 45 -2.41 26.92 -11.94
C ALA A 45 -2.15 25.49 -12.51
N ASP A 46 -0.92 25.18 -12.94
CA ASP A 46 -0.57 23.84 -13.44
C ASP A 46 -0.52 22.82 -12.31
N PHE A 47 -0.07 23.20 -11.11
CA PHE A 47 -0.14 22.35 -9.94
C PHE A 47 -1.59 22.00 -9.58
N TYR A 48 -2.48 22.99 -9.58
CA TYR A 48 -3.88 22.81 -9.21
C TYR A 48 -4.71 22.04 -10.24
N LYS A 49 -4.18 21.77 -11.42
CA LYS A 49 -4.79 20.80 -12.36
C LYS A 49 -4.80 19.36 -11.80
N TYR A 50 -3.82 19.03 -10.98
CA TYR A 50 -3.61 17.67 -10.47
C TYR A 50 -3.85 17.54 -8.98
N PHE A 51 -3.46 18.55 -8.19
CA PHE A 51 -3.44 18.46 -6.74
C PHE A 51 -4.01 19.73 -6.09
N ALA A 52 -4.92 19.56 -5.13
CA ALA A 52 -5.43 20.68 -4.34
C ALA A 52 -4.44 21.18 -3.28
N SER A 53 -3.45 20.37 -2.89
CA SER A 53 -2.42 20.69 -1.90
C SER A 53 -1.28 19.66 -1.96
N PHE A 54 -0.17 19.96 -1.28
CA PHE A 54 0.92 18.99 -1.11
C PHE A 54 0.49 17.73 -0.35
N ASP A 55 -0.43 17.83 0.60
CA ASP A 55 -0.95 16.65 1.32
C ASP A 55 -1.78 15.74 0.39
N VAL A 56 -2.47 16.31 -0.60
CA VAL A 56 -3.15 15.54 -1.64
C VAL A 56 -2.14 14.84 -2.54
N LEU A 57 -1.09 15.55 -2.97
CA LEU A 57 0.01 14.97 -3.75
C LEU A 57 0.65 13.78 -3.02
N GLU A 58 0.98 13.94 -1.74
CA GLU A 58 1.59 12.87 -0.94
C GLU A 58 0.70 11.63 -0.80
N ARG A 59 -0.60 11.81 -0.71
CA ARG A 59 -1.56 10.68 -0.67
C ARG A 59 -1.70 10.02 -2.04
N ASP A 60 -1.74 10.82 -3.09
CA ASP A 60 -1.84 10.38 -4.46
C ASP A 60 -0.61 9.56 -4.86
N PHE A 61 0.58 9.93 -4.39
CA PHE A 61 1.81 9.17 -4.60
C PHE A 61 1.66 7.69 -4.20
N PHE A 62 1.02 7.40 -3.06
CA PHE A 62 0.81 6.01 -2.64
C PHE A 62 -0.26 5.30 -3.47
N THR A 63 -1.23 6.03 -4.00
CA THR A 63 -2.21 5.46 -4.95
C THR A 63 -1.53 5.09 -6.26
N GLU A 64 -0.68 5.98 -6.79
CA GLU A 64 0.08 5.71 -8.01
C GLU A 64 1.06 4.54 -7.83
N MET A 65 1.69 4.41 -6.67
CA MET A 65 2.50 3.23 -6.39
C MET A 65 1.70 1.93 -6.45
N PHE A 66 0.45 1.94 -5.93
CA PHE A 66 -0.43 0.78 -6.04
C PHE A 66 -0.78 0.49 -7.50
N ASN A 67 -1.19 1.51 -8.26
CA ASN A 67 -1.53 1.37 -9.68
C ASN A 67 -0.36 0.81 -10.47
N HIS A 68 0.84 1.34 -10.27
CA HIS A 68 2.06 0.90 -10.95
C HIS A 68 2.44 -0.55 -10.59
N THR A 69 2.21 -0.93 -9.33
CA THR A 69 2.37 -2.32 -8.89
C THR A 69 1.43 -3.24 -9.65
N MET A 70 0.15 -2.87 -9.75
CA MET A 70 -0.83 -3.67 -10.47
C MET A 70 -0.54 -3.75 -11.96
N GLU A 71 -0.20 -2.64 -12.61
CA GLU A 71 0.21 -2.60 -14.01
C GLU A 71 1.40 -3.53 -14.28
N THR A 72 2.41 -3.50 -13.40
CA THR A 72 3.59 -4.37 -13.52
C THR A 72 3.23 -5.85 -13.39
N LEU A 73 2.35 -6.19 -12.45
CA LEU A 73 1.89 -7.56 -12.24
C LEU A 73 1.05 -8.07 -13.42
N GLU A 74 0.15 -7.23 -13.93
CA GLU A 74 -0.74 -7.60 -15.05
C GLU A 74 0.00 -7.81 -16.38
N GLN A 75 1.19 -7.21 -16.53
CA GLN A 75 2.08 -7.48 -17.66
C GLN A 75 2.72 -8.86 -17.62
N SER A 76 2.75 -9.52 -16.46
CA SER A 76 3.29 -10.88 -16.33
C SER A 76 2.27 -11.92 -16.83
N PRO A 77 2.60 -12.72 -17.84
CA PRO A 77 1.69 -13.74 -18.39
C PRO A 77 1.24 -14.78 -17.35
N THR A 78 2.08 -15.04 -16.35
CA THR A 78 1.85 -16.06 -15.32
C THR A 78 0.98 -15.55 -14.17
N TYR A 79 0.91 -14.23 -13.96
CA TYR A 79 0.17 -13.65 -12.82
C TYR A 79 -1.30 -14.08 -12.78
N ASN A 80 -1.96 -14.15 -13.92
CA ASN A 80 -3.36 -14.54 -13.98
C ASN A 80 -3.62 -16.00 -13.54
N SER A 81 -2.60 -16.87 -13.65
CA SER A 81 -2.69 -18.26 -13.22
C SER A 81 -2.41 -18.49 -11.72
N PHE A 82 -1.94 -17.46 -11.02
CA PHE A 82 -1.64 -17.54 -9.59
C PHE A 82 -2.90 -17.68 -8.75
N GLY A 83 -2.83 -18.46 -7.69
CA GLY A 83 -3.81 -18.46 -6.61
C GLY A 83 -3.75 -17.19 -5.77
N GLY A 84 -4.75 -16.97 -4.91
CA GLY A 84 -4.88 -15.72 -4.15
C GLY A 84 -3.67 -15.40 -3.26
N VAL A 85 -3.11 -16.42 -2.59
CA VAL A 85 -1.90 -16.27 -1.74
C VAL A 85 -0.68 -15.91 -2.58
N GLU A 86 -0.52 -16.54 -3.75
CA GLU A 86 0.57 -16.25 -4.67
C GLU A 86 0.47 -14.83 -5.25
N LYS A 87 -0.76 -14.40 -5.59
CA LYS A 87 -1.02 -13.02 -6.03
C LYS A 87 -0.69 -12.00 -4.95
N LEU A 88 -1.06 -12.28 -3.70
CA LEU A 88 -0.73 -11.44 -2.57
C LEU A 88 0.80 -11.35 -2.34
N SER A 89 1.48 -12.48 -2.45
CA SER A 89 2.95 -12.54 -2.37
C SER A 89 3.60 -11.71 -3.48
N ALA A 90 3.17 -11.92 -4.73
CA ALA A 90 3.67 -11.17 -5.88
C ALA A 90 3.44 -9.66 -5.72
N PHE A 91 2.25 -9.26 -5.21
CA PHE A 91 1.98 -7.85 -4.89
C PHE A 91 2.99 -7.28 -3.89
N TYR A 92 3.27 -7.98 -2.80
CA TYR A 92 4.24 -7.49 -1.81
C TYR A 92 5.64 -7.33 -2.41
N PHE A 93 6.15 -8.33 -3.11
CA PHE A 93 7.47 -8.24 -3.74
C PHE A 93 7.55 -7.06 -4.70
N THR A 94 6.61 -6.95 -5.64
CA THR A 94 6.61 -5.87 -6.64
C THR A 94 6.44 -4.49 -6.00
N PHE A 95 5.54 -4.36 -5.01
CA PHE A 95 5.32 -3.11 -4.31
C PHE A 95 6.59 -2.64 -3.57
N PHE A 96 7.25 -3.53 -2.83
CA PHE A 96 8.45 -3.16 -2.06
C PHE A 96 9.68 -2.96 -2.93
N GLU A 97 9.76 -3.60 -4.10
CA GLU A 97 10.77 -3.29 -5.12
C GLU A 97 10.59 -1.85 -5.63
N LEU A 98 9.39 -1.47 -6.06
CA LEU A 98 9.05 -0.11 -6.48
C LEU A 98 9.23 0.90 -5.34
N ALA A 99 8.85 0.54 -4.11
CA ALA A 99 9.05 1.38 -2.94
C ALA A 99 10.54 1.64 -2.66
N THR A 100 11.40 0.67 -2.92
CA THR A 100 12.85 0.80 -2.74
C THR A 100 13.45 1.86 -3.66
N ALA A 101 12.96 2.00 -4.88
CA ALA A 101 13.38 3.05 -5.80
C ALA A 101 13.03 4.47 -5.29
N ASN A 102 12.02 4.58 -4.42
CA ASN A 102 11.53 5.85 -3.86
C ASN A 102 11.70 5.93 -2.33
N ARG A 103 12.56 5.10 -1.77
CA ARG A 103 12.67 4.88 -0.31
C ARG A 103 12.84 6.17 0.48
N SER A 104 13.77 7.02 0.09
CA SER A 104 14.07 8.26 0.82
C SER A 104 12.85 9.15 0.95
N PHE A 105 12.07 9.29 -0.12
CA PHE A 105 10.86 10.11 -0.11
C PHE A 105 9.73 9.46 0.73
N ILE A 106 9.56 8.15 0.64
CA ILE A 106 8.58 7.42 1.45
C ILE A 106 8.90 7.54 2.94
N VAL A 107 10.16 7.35 3.33
CA VAL A 107 10.61 7.48 4.71
C VAL A 107 10.41 8.92 5.21
N TYR A 108 10.76 9.92 4.39
CA TYR A 108 10.51 11.33 4.69
C TYR A 108 9.01 11.61 4.95
N MET A 109 8.13 11.15 4.07
CA MET A 109 6.67 11.37 4.21
C MET A 109 6.06 10.74 5.45
N LEU A 110 6.59 9.58 5.88
CA LEU A 110 6.03 8.82 7.00
C LEU A 110 6.65 9.19 8.35
N ASP A 111 7.64 10.08 8.36
CA ASP A 111 8.39 10.52 9.54
C ASP A 111 9.07 9.33 10.27
N GLU A 112 10.36 9.19 10.03
CA GLU A 112 11.22 8.06 10.44
C GLU A 112 10.82 7.39 11.75
N GLY A 113 10.37 6.15 11.66
CA GLY A 113 10.28 5.21 12.79
C GLY A 113 8.99 5.25 13.61
N ALA A 114 8.14 6.24 13.48
CA ALA A 114 6.94 6.34 14.31
C ALA A 114 5.62 6.02 13.59
N PHE A 115 5.61 5.87 12.27
CA PHE A 115 4.37 5.71 11.48
C PHE A 115 3.28 6.71 11.89
N LYS A 116 3.69 7.94 12.25
CA LYS A 116 2.77 8.98 12.71
C LYS A 116 1.79 9.43 11.62
N ASN A 117 2.19 9.27 10.37
CA ASN A 117 1.45 9.77 9.22
C ASN A 117 0.75 8.65 8.42
N LEU A 118 0.35 7.54 9.08
CA LEU A 118 -0.38 6.42 8.43
C LEU A 118 -1.65 6.87 7.68
N GLN A 119 -2.22 8.00 8.04
CA GLN A 119 -3.33 8.60 7.31
C GLN A 119 -3.01 8.91 5.84
N LYS A 120 -1.73 9.08 5.49
CA LYS A 120 -1.29 9.24 4.10
C LYS A 120 -1.46 7.95 3.29
N LEU A 121 -1.45 6.80 3.96
CA LEU A 121 -1.71 5.49 3.36
C LEU A 121 -3.21 5.17 3.21
N ALA A 122 -4.12 6.06 3.60
CA ALA A 122 -5.55 5.77 3.56
C ALA A 122 -6.08 5.48 2.14
N PRO A 123 -5.65 6.20 1.07
CA PRO A 123 -6.02 5.84 -0.29
C PRO A 123 -5.44 4.49 -0.72
N LEU A 124 -4.16 4.24 -0.46
CA LEU A 124 -3.51 2.95 -0.71
C LEU A 124 -4.26 1.81 -0.01
N ARG A 125 -4.64 2.00 1.27
CA ARG A 125 -5.41 1.00 2.02
C ARG A 125 -6.73 0.67 1.33
N LYS A 126 -7.43 1.66 0.83
CA LYS A 126 -8.70 1.46 0.13
C LYS A 126 -8.54 0.54 -1.08
N GLU A 127 -7.57 0.83 -1.94
CA GLU A 127 -7.29 0.04 -3.14
C GLU A 127 -6.77 -1.36 -2.77
N PHE A 128 -5.86 -1.46 -1.79
CA PHE A 128 -5.34 -2.73 -1.31
C PHE A 128 -6.43 -3.64 -0.70
N ILE A 129 -7.36 -3.09 0.09
CA ILE A 129 -8.49 -3.85 0.65
C ILE A 129 -9.40 -4.40 -0.45
N ALA A 130 -9.69 -3.60 -1.48
CA ALA A 130 -10.48 -4.05 -2.63
C ALA A 130 -9.75 -5.16 -3.41
N TYR A 131 -8.45 -5.00 -3.62
CA TYR A 131 -7.60 -6.02 -4.23
C TYR A 131 -7.59 -7.32 -3.42
N ALA A 132 -7.33 -7.25 -2.11
CA ALA A 132 -7.30 -8.42 -1.24
C ALA A 132 -8.66 -9.15 -1.20
N GLU A 133 -9.77 -8.40 -1.23
CA GLU A 133 -11.12 -8.98 -1.30
C GLU A 133 -11.36 -9.74 -2.62
N ALA A 134 -10.78 -9.25 -3.72
CA ALA A 134 -10.93 -9.88 -5.03
C ALA A 134 -10.11 -11.17 -5.19
N ILE A 135 -8.96 -11.28 -4.53
CA ILE A 135 -8.03 -12.40 -4.73
C ILE A 135 -8.08 -13.46 -3.63
N LEU A 136 -8.43 -13.09 -2.39
CA LEU A 136 -8.38 -14.02 -1.27
C LEU A 136 -9.69 -14.80 -1.13
N GLU A 137 -9.57 -16.12 -1.18
CA GLU A 137 -10.69 -17.02 -0.95
C GLU A 137 -11.00 -17.15 0.54
N LYS A 138 -12.27 -17.28 0.88
CA LYS A 138 -12.70 -17.51 2.26
C LYS A 138 -12.37 -18.94 2.66
N PRO A 139 -11.69 -19.17 3.80
CA PRO A 139 -11.26 -20.52 4.21
C PRO A 139 -12.43 -21.42 4.62
N ILE A 140 -13.56 -20.86 5.02
CA ILE A 140 -14.72 -21.61 5.49
C ILE A 140 -15.99 -21.10 4.79
N ASN A 141 -16.80 -22.03 4.29
CA ASN A 141 -18.15 -21.69 3.82
C ASN A 141 -19.09 -21.56 5.02
N ILE A 142 -19.60 -20.34 5.28
CA ILE A 142 -20.47 -20.05 6.40
C ILE A 142 -21.85 -19.66 5.86
N GLU A 143 -22.89 -20.45 6.18
CA GLU A 143 -24.26 -20.20 5.72
C GLU A 143 -24.84 -18.88 6.26
N ASN A 144 -24.44 -18.49 7.48
CA ASN A 144 -24.89 -17.24 8.07
C ASN A 144 -24.22 -16.05 7.38
N ARG A 145 -24.99 -15.27 6.63
CA ARG A 145 -24.50 -14.12 5.85
C ARG A 145 -23.73 -13.09 6.67
N ARG A 146 -24.08 -12.85 7.94
CA ARG A 146 -23.36 -11.90 8.80
C ARG A 146 -22.00 -12.44 9.19
N ALA A 147 -21.93 -13.72 9.56
CA ALA A 147 -20.68 -14.38 9.92
C ALA A 147 -19.75 -14.53 8.70
N ASP A 148 -20.31 -14.85 7.53
CA ASP A 148 -19.57 -14.91 6.27
C ASP A 148 -18.97 -13.54 5.88
N LYS A 149 -19.74 -12.47 6.01
CA LYS A 149 -19.23 -11.10 5.80
C LYS A 149 -18.15 -10.73 6.81
N ALA A 150 -18.31 -11.11 8.07
CA ALA A 150 -17.31 -10.85 9.11
C ALA A 150 -15.99 -11.59 8.82
N GLN A 151 -16.04 -12.85 8.36
CA GLN A 151 -14.88 -13.62 7.92
C GLN A 151 -14.13 -12.91 6.78
N GLY A 152 -14.83 -12.49 5.73
CA GLY A 152 -14.23 -11.75 4.61
C GLY A 152 -13.59 -10.43 5.07
N THR A 153 -14.25 -9.72 6.00
CA THR A 153 -13.68 -8.50 6.59
C THR A 153 -12.39 -8.80 7.37
N ALA A 154 -12.40 -9.82 8.23
CA ALA A 154 -11.24 -10.20 9.03
C ALA A 154 -10.06 -10.61 8.14
N LEU A 155 -10.31 -11.34 7.05
CA LEU A 155 -9.27 -11.78 6.13
C LEU A 155 -8.54 -10.61 5.45
N ARG A 156 -9.30 -9.67 4.88
CA ARG A 156 -8.69 -8.51 4.22
C ARG A 156 -8.02 -7.53 5.19
N GLU A 157 -8.56 -7.36 6.40
CA GLU A 157 -7.89 -6.57 7.45
C GLU A 157 -6.61 -7.25 7.92
N ALA A 158 -6.57 -8.57 8.03
CA ALA A 158 -5.36 -9.31 8.34
C ALA A 158 -4.29 -9.13 7.23
N ALA A 159 -4.70 -9.16 5.96
CA ALA A 159 -3.79 -8.88 4.84
C ALA A 159 -3.25 -7.43 4.90
N TRP A 160 -4.08 -6.45 5.25
CA TRP A 160 -3.62 -5.07 5.44
C TRP A 160 -2.64 -4.94 6.62
N MET A 161 -2.92 -5.60 7.75
CA MET A 161 -2.01 -5.61 8.89
C MET A 161 -0.68 -6.29 8.55
N GLN A 162 -0.72 -7.34 7.74
CA GLN A 162 0.48 -7.98 7.20
C GLN A 162 1.27 -7.01 6.33
N PHE A 163 0.61 -6.29 5.40
CA PHE A 163 1.24 -5.25 4.60
C PHE A 163 1.94 -4.20 5.48
N LEU A 164 1.27 -3.67 6.49
CA LEU A 164 1.88 -2.70 7.42
C LEU A 164 3.05 -3.28 8.21
N SER A 165 3.00 -4.56 8.56
CA SER A 165 4.09 -5.25 9.24
C SER A 165 5.33 -5.36 8.34
N ILE A 166 5.13 -5.76 7.07
CA ILE A 166 6.20 -5.81 6.07
C ILE A 166 6.75 -4.40 5.82
N PHE A 167 5.87 -3.41 5.67
CA PHE A 167 6.25 -2.02 5.46
C PHE A 167 7.12 -1.49 6.60
N ARG A 168 6.71 -1.76 7.84
CA ARG A 168 7.49 -1.38 9.03
C ARG A 168 8.85 -2.08 9.09
N PHE A 169 8.90 -3.35 8.68
CA PHE A 169 10.15 -4.11 8.62
C PHE A 169 11.08 -3.50 7.56
N TRP A 170 10.57 -3.27 6.34
CA TRP A 170 11.30 -2.68 5.23
C TRP A 170 11.89 -1.30 5.57
N VAL A 171 11.13 -0.43 6.24
CA VAL A 171 11.66 0.88 6.70
C VAL A 171 12.88 0.74 7.60
N LYS A 172 12.97 -0.33 8.38
CA LYS A 172 14.06 -0.59 9.33
C LYS A 172 15.13 -1.52 8.78
N ASP A 173 14.92 -2.09 7.61
CA ASP A 173 15.86 -3.02 7.02
C ASP A 173 17.13 -2.28 6.56
N THR A 174 18.29 -2.76 7.03
CA THR A 174 19.62 -2.25 6.70
C THR A 174 20.44 -3.25 5.90
N SER A 175 19.85 -4.36 5.47
CA SER A 175 20.54 -5.35 4.66
C SER A 175 20.76 -4.83 3.22
N PRO A 176 21.86 -5.24 2.56
CA PRO A 176 22.08 -4.92 1.15
C PRO A 176 20.90 -5.37 0.31
N GLY A 177 20.43 -4.50 -0.60
CA GLY A 177 19.28 -4.83 -1.47
C GLY A 177 17.95 -5.10 -0.76
N PHE A 178 17.88 -4.90 0.56
CA PHE A 178 16.70 -5.22 1.40
C PHE A 178 16.31 -6.71 1.39
N GLU A 179 17.27 -7.60 1.20
CA GLU A 179 17.07 -9.06 1.12
C GLU A 179 16.36 -9.65 2.35
N LYS A 180 16.53 -9.04 3.54
CA LYS A 180 15.81 -9.49 4.74
C LYS A 180 14.32 -9.16 4.66
N THR A 181 13.94 -8.12 3.96
CA THR A 181 12.53 -7.80 3.67
C THR A 181 11.92 -8.87 2.78
N ASP A 182 12.64 -9.34 1.76
CA ASP A 182 12.18 -10.42 0.88
C ASP A 182 11.94 -11.71 1.67
N ILE A 183 12.89 -12.07 2.52
CA ILE A 183 12.76 -13.22 3.44
C ILE A 183 11.56 -13.04 4.38
N TYR A 184 11.34 -11.81 4.87
CA TYR A 184 10.21 -11.52 5.74
C TYR A 184 8.87 -11.64 5.01
N ILE A 185 8.78 -11.17 3.76
CA ILE A 185 7.60 -11.34 2.90
C ILE A 185 7.30 -12.83 2.75
N GLU A 186 8.27 -13.62 2.27
CA GLU A 186 8.10 -15.06 2.05
C GLU A 186 7.58 -15.76 3.31
N LYS A 187 8.29 -15.58 4.43
CA LYS A 187 7.93 -16.25 5.69
C LYS A 187 6.60 -15.79 6.25
N SER A 188 6.29 -14.49 6.19
CA SER A 188 5.04 -13.96 6.73
C SER A 188 3.83 -14.38 5.89
N VAL A 189 3.95 -14.41 4.55
CA VAL A 189 2.90 -14.89 3.66
C VAL A 189 2.64 -16.38 3.89
N LYS A 190 3.69 -17.19 3.96
CA LYS A 190 3.54 -18.61 4.25
C LYS A 190 2.88 -18.87 5.60
N ALA A 191 3.35 -18.19 6.66
CA ALA A 191 2.79 -18.36 7.99
C ALA A 191 1.31 -17.94 8.07
N SER A 192 0.92 -16.83 7.42
CA SER A 192 -0.48 -16.40 7.39
C SER A 192 -1.36 -17.33 6.55
N ALA A 193 -0.86 -17.85 5.43
CA ALA A 193 -1.58 -18.83 4.62
C ALA A 193 -1.78 -20.14 5.39
N ASP A 194 -0.76 -20.65 6.07
CA ASP A 194 -0.85 -21.84 6.91
C ASP A 194 -1.87 -21.64 8.04
N LEU A 195 -1.85 -20.47 8.69
CA LEU A 195 -2.81 -20.14 9.74
C LEU A 195 -4.26 -20.08 9.22
N VAL A 196 -4.48 -19.47 8.06
CA VAL A 196 -5.82 -19.24 7.51
C VAL A 196 -6.38 -20.50 6.85
N TYR A 197 -5.59 -21.22 6.05
CA TYR A 197 -6.09 -22.29 5.20
C TYR A 197 -5.78 -23.71 5.72
N ASN A 198 -4.68 -23.88 6.47
CA ASN A 198 -4.22 -25.19 6.91
C ASN A 198 -4.52 -25.48 8.39
N THR A 199 -4.80 -24.45 9.20
CA THR A 199 -5.23 -24.68 10.59
C THR A 199 -6.68 -25.18 10.61
N PRO A 200 -7.06 -26.10 11.51
CA PRO A 200 -8.44 -26.60 11.62
C PRO A 200 -9.37 -25.54 12.22
N LEU A 201 -9.50 -24.39 11.54
CA LEU A 201 -10.36 -23.27 11.96
C LEU A 201 -11.82 -23.71 12.09
N LYS A 202 -12.28 -24.69 11.27
CA LYS A 202 -13.61 -25.30 11.44
C LYS A 202 -13.81 -25.86 12.84
N SER A 203 -12.83 -26.62 13.34
CA SER A 203 -12.90 -27.21 14.68
C SER A 203 -12.94 -26.14 15.78
N LEU A 204 -12.20 -25.05 15.63
CA LEU A 204 -12.23 -23.91 16.57
C LEU A 204 -13.58 -23.17 16.51
N VAL A 205 -14.12 -22.95 15.31
CA VAL A 205 -15.44 -22.32 15.12
C VAL A 205 -16.55 -23.21 15.68
N ASP A 206 -16.48 -24.51 15.45
CA ASP A 206 -17.47 -25.47 15.96
C ASP A 206 -17.41 -25.58 17.48
N LEU A 207 -16.20 -25.57 18.06
CA LEU A 207 -16.03 -25.47 19.52
C LEU A 207 -16.60 -24.16 20.06
N GLY A 208 -16.33 -23.04 19.40
CA GLY A 208 -16.88 -21.73 19.79
C GLY A 208 -18.42 -21.71 19.73
N LYS A 209 -19.02 -22.28 18.68
CA LYS A 209 -20.49 -22.43 18.55
C LYS A 209 -21.06 -23.32 19.66
N PHE A 210 -20.37 -24.42 19.97
CA PHE A 210 -20.79 -25.31 21.04
C PHE A 210 -20.77 -24.59 22.40
N ILE A 211 -19.67 -23.92 22.74
CA ILE A 211 -19.55 -23.16 24.00
C ILE A 211 -20.62 -22.06 24.09
N TRP A 212 -20.86 -21.36 22.98
CA TRP A 212 -21.88 -20.32 22.90
C TRP A 212 -23.27 -20.90 23.18
N LYS A 213 -23.61 -22.00 22.53
CA LYS A 213 -24.90 -22.68 22.71
C LYS A 213 -25.09 -23.13 24.15
N GLU A 214 -24.11 -23.75 24.75
CA GLU A 214 -24.13 -24.21 26.14
C GLU A 214 -24.26 -23.08 27.16
N LYS A 215 -23.62 -21.93 26.92
CA LYS A 215 -23.66 -20.79 27.86
C LYS A 215 -24.92 -19.93 27.75
N PHE A 216 -25.61 -19.94 26.64
CA PHE A 216 -26.75 -19.04 26.35
C PHE A 216 -28.05 -19.76 26.08
N THR A 217 -28.14 -21.06 26.32
CA THR A 217 -29.37 -21.87 26.20
C THR A 217 -29.86 -22.37 27.57
N VAL A 218 -29.50 -21.65 28.66
CA VAL A 218 -30.07 -21.86 30.01
C VAL A 218 -31.04 -20.75 30.29
#